data_e9f0e28dfd37e9fc13042a6d04e9b990
#
_entry.id   e9f0e28dfd37e9fc13042a6d04e9b990
#
_cell.length_a   1.000
_cell.length_b   1.000
_cell.length_c   1.000
_cell.angle_alpha   90.00
_cell.angle_beta   90.00
_cell.angle_gamma   90.00
#
_symmetry.space_group_name_H-M   'P 1'
#
loop_
_entity.id
_entity.type
_entity.pdbx_description
1 polymer ?
#
loop_
_entity_poly.entity_id
_entity_poly.type
_entity_poly.pdbx_seq_one_letter_code
_entity_poly.pdbx_strand_id
1 'polypeptide(L)'
;MAQFDAKIFNPEVFGKYVNRIPDLKKNELLRAGVLRTRNDLKAMLNEQTGGNYITVPMKGLLDGDPVNYDGSTNISTSSTKTYSQSMVVVGRAKGWKEKDFSADITGTNFMDNVAAQVAKFWANIDQDTLVNILTGIFAMTGAANEEFVNKHTTNITSAGTTTVGATTLNSAIQRACGDNKQVFTVAIMDSMVATNLENLQLLDYLKYTDKAGITRDLGIATLNGKLVLIDDSMPKTEVVTTAPVYSTQITTAASAGDKITIGSTEYTFVANSASDTGAKIKVGADGTAAQQATNIAAKVTIDGFTITASSDKVIFTAASATNPPMPTVSATKGDDGTIVIANATDTPAVVVYNYTTYVLGDGAFDYCDCGAKVPYEMDRDPATNGGEDILYTRQRKLFAPFGISFTKASMSSLSPTDNDLKNGANWELVNDGAISKSYINHKAIPIARIISRG
;
A
#
# COMPACT_ATOMS: atom_id res chain seq x y z
N MET A 1 24.43 5.37 -5.20
CA MET A 1 24.85 4.99 -3.84
C MET A 1 25.97 5.95 -3.43
N ALA A 2 25.80 6.63 -2.33
CA ALA A 2 26.85 7.47 -1.78
C ALA A 2 28.02 6.55 -1.35
N GLN A 3 29.13 6.61 -2.04
CA GLN A 3 30.38 6.02 -1.58
C GLN A 3 30.86 6.81 -0.36
N PHE A 4 31.37 6.12 0.65
CA PHE A 4 32.08 6.79 1.74
C PHE A 4 33.22 7.64 1.16
N ASP A 5 33.11 8.96 1.32
CA ASP A 5 34.21 9.88 0.94
C ASP A 5 35.19 9.96 2.12
N ALA A 6 36.47 9.72 1.85
CA ALA A 6 37.54 9.78 2.84
C ALA A 6 37.61 11.11 3.62
N LYS A 7 37.00 12.19 3.09
CA LYS A 7 36.91 13.50 3.76
C LYS A 7 35.95 13.56 4.95
N ILE A 8 34.96 12.62 5.00
CA ILE A 8 33.90 12.61 6.02
C ILE A 8 34.12 11.46 7.02
N PHE A 9 35.05 10.58 6.74
CA PHE A 9 35.28 9.36 7.51
C PHE A 9 36.21 9.60 8.71
N ASN A 10 35.73 9.30 9.91
CA ASN A 10 36.56 9.24 11.11
C ASN A 10 36.47 7.80 11.68
N PRO A 11 37.58 7.02 11.59
CA PRO A 11 37.57 5.60 12.00
C PRO A 11 37.29 5.38 13.46
N GLU A 12 37.65 6.32 14.35
CA GLU A 12 37.34 6.19 15.80
C GLU A 12 35.86 6.31 16.13
N VAL A 13 35.09 6.97 15.26
CA VAL A 13 33.68 7.27 15.48
C VAL A 13 32.77 6.33 14.68
N PHE A 14 33.28 5.73 13.60
CA PHE A 14 32.49 4.92 12.67
C PHE A 14 31.77 3.75 13.34
N GLY A 15 32.44 2.94 14.14
CA GLY A 15 31.83 1.81 14.85
C GLY A 15 30.72 2.25 15.84
N LYS A 16 30.77 3.50 16.33
CA LYS A 16 29.71 4.08 17.17
C LYS A 16 28.55 4.65 16.37
N TYR A 17 28.79 5.09 15.11
CA TYR A 17 27.74 5.63 14.24
C TYR A 17 26.86 4.53 13.62
N VAL A 18 27.42 3.42 13.22
CA VAL A 18 26.66 2.30 12.61
C VAL A 18 25.60 1.75 13.57
N ASN A 19 25.88 1.74 14.88
CA ASN A 19 24.94 1.29 15.89
C ASN A 19 23.92 2.36 16.35
N ARG A 20 24.00 3.58 15.80
CA ARG A 20 23.11 4.70 16.19
C ARG A 20 21.88 4.87 15.35
N ILE A 21 21.83 4.27 14.15
CA ILE A 21 20.63 4.35 13.30
C ILE A 21 19.60 3.36 13.87
N PRO A 22 18.49 3.86 14.44
CA PRO A 22 17.47 2.98 14.98
C PRO A 22 16.76 2.23 13.84
N ASP A 23 16.26 1.05 14.14
CA ASP A 23 15.37 0.33 13.25
C ASP A 23 14.03 1.07 13.20
N LEU A 24 13.68 1.63 12.04
CA LEU A 24 12.48 2.41 11.84
C LEU A 24 11.23 1.54 11.59
N LYS A 25 11.42 0.29 11.18
CA LYS A 25 10.33 -0.67 10.96
C LYS A 25 10.19 -1.60 12.14
N LYS A 26 9.01 -1.66 12.73
CA LYS A 26 8.72 -2.52 13.89
C LYS A 26 8.39 -3.96 13.53
N ASN A 27 7.86 -4.19 12.30
CA ASN A 27 7.45 -5.52 11.82
C ASN A 27 6.48 -6.25 12.76
N GLU A 28 5.52 -5.52 13.30
CA GLU A 28 4.60 -6.02 14.31
C GLU A 28 3.67 -7.12 13.78
N LEU A 29 3.37 -7.11 12.47
CA LEU A 29 2.56 -8.16 11.84
C LEU A 29 3.21 -9.54 11.95
N LEU A 30 4.55 -9.62 11.81
CA LEU A 30 5.30 -10.86 11.99
C LEU A 30 5.29 -11.35 13.44
N ARG A 31 5.22 -10.44 14.41
CA ARG A 31 5.28 -10.72 15.85
C ARG A 31 3.92 -10.99 16.48
N ALA A 32 2.85 -10.66 15.78
CA ALA A 32 1.48 -10.62 16.29
C ALA A 32 0.86 -11.99 16.63
N GLY A 33 1.55 -13.12 16.42
CA GLY A 33 0.97 -14.46 16.57
C GLY A 33 -0.03 -14.84 15.47
N VAL A 34 -0.13 -14.04 14.42
CA VAL A 34 -1.05 -14.24 13.29
C VAL A 34 -0.57 -15.36 12.37
N LEU A 35 0.74 -15.65 12.41
CA LEU A 35 1.40 -16.68 11.61
C LEU A 35 1.38 -18.01 12.34
N ARG A 36 0.72 -19.01 11.75
CA ARG A 36 0.75 -20.41 12.22
C ARG A 36 1.79 -21.19 11.43
N THR A 37 2.85 -21.63 12.09
CA THR A 37 3.90 -22.43 11.46
C THR A 37 3.41 -23.82 11.08
N ARG A 38 3.58 -24.21 9.80
CA ARG A 38 3.15 -25.48 9.22
C ARG A 38 4.36 -26.25 8.68
N ASN A 39 4.97 -27.10 9.50
CA ASN A 39 6.11 -27.91 9.09
C ASN A 39 5.74 -29.07 8.15
N ASP A 40 4.49 -29.51 8.14
CA ASP A 40 3.95 -30.49 7.20
C ASP A 40 4.02 -30.00 5.74
N LEU A 41 3.78 -28.72 5.51
CA LEU A 41 3.91 -28.12 4.17
C LEU A 41 5.35 -28.12 3.67
N LYS A 42 6.34 -28.02 4.56
CA LYS A 42 7.75 -28.12 4.19
C LYS A 42 8.10 -29.51 3.65
N ALA A 43 7.63 -30.56 4.30
CA ALA A 43 7.84 -31.93 3.84
C ALA A 43 7.22 -32.14 2.45
N MET A 44 5.96 -31.73 2.26
CA MET A 44 5.27 -31.84 0.98
C MET A 44 5.97 -31.07 -0.14
N LEU A 45 6.50 -29.88 0.11
CA LEU A 45 7.21 -29.08 -0.88
C LEU A 45 8.61 -29.61 -1.21
N ASN A 46 9.29 -30.28 -0.25
CA ASN A 46 10.60 -30.90 -0.47
C ASN A 46 10.49 -32.23 -1.23
N GLU A 47 9.39 -32.96 -1.06
CA GLU A 47 9.11 -34.22 -1.77
C GLU A 47 8.64 -33.99 -3.20
N GLN A 48 8.12 -32.80 -3.51
CA GLN A 48 7.79 -32.42 -4.88
C GLN A 48 9.06 -32.26 -5.72
N THR A 49 9.13 -32.98 -6.82
CA THR A 49 10.20 -32.86 -7.82
C THR A 49 10.04 -31.57 -8.62
N GLY A 50 10.19 -30.44 -7.96
CA GLY A 50 10.05 -29.08 -8.55
C GLY A 50 8.65 -28.49 -8.39
N GLY A 51 8.58 -27.17 -8.38
CA GLY A 51 7.35 -26.39 -8.29
C GLY A 51 7.32 -25.45 -7.08
N ASN A 52 6.64 -24.32 -7.27
CA ASN A 52 6.41 -23.30 -6.23
C ASN A 52 4.92 -23.25 -5.82
N TYR A 53 4.16 -24.26 -6.14
CA TYR A 53 2.71 -24.27 -5.96
C TYR A 53 2.25 -25.60 -5.40
N ILE A 54 1.42 -25.55 -4.39
CA ILE A 54 0.87 -26.72 -3.72
C ILE A 54 -0.63 -26.53 -3.49
N THR A 55 -1.39 -27.62 -3.63
CA THR A 55 -2.81 -27.66 -3.31
C THR A 55 -3.05 -28.64 -2.17
N VAL A 56 -3.66 -28.17 -1.10
CA VAL A 56 -3.93 -28.94 0.12
C VAL A 56 -5.44 -29.13 0.25
N PRO A 57 -5.94 -30.36 0.42
CA PRO A 57 -7.35 -30.61 0.66
C PRO A 57 -7.76 -30.15 2.07
N MET A 58 -8.96 -29.54 2.17
CA MET A 58 -9.57 -29.14 3.43
C MET A 58 -10.93 -29.83 3.57
N LYS A 59 -11.22 -30.33 4.77
CA LYS A 59 -12.53 -30.91 5.06
C LYS A 59 -13.53 -29.79 5.39
N GLY A 60 -14.69 -29.83 4.75
CA GLY A 60 -15.81 -28.94 5.06
C GLY A 60 -16.61 -29.42 6.25
N LEU A 61 -17.45 -28.55 6.78
CA LEU A 61 -18.44 -28.91 7.79
C LEU A 61 -19.59 -29.71 7.15
N LEU A 62 -20.16 -30.62 7.94
CA LEU A 62 -21.39 -31.30 7.54
C LEU A 62 -22.53 -30.28 7.52
N ASP A 63 -23.35 -30.30 6.48
CA ASP A 63 -24.57 -29.52 6.35
C ASP A 63 -25.75 -30.40 5.91
N GLY A 64 -26.95 -29.86 5.97
CA GLY A 64 -28.19 -30.49 5.59
C GLY A 64 -29.24 -30.44 6.70
N ASP A 65 -30.47 -30.49 6.32
CA ASP A 65 -31.60 -30.49 7.27
C ASP A 65 -31.95 -31.92 7.71
N PRO A 66 -32.15 -32.13 9.01
CA PRO A 66 -32.59 -33.44 9.50
C PRO A 66 -34.03 -33.71 9.05
N VAL A 67 -34.30 -34.95 8.70
CA VAL A 67 -35.67 -35.39 8.44
C VAL A 67 -36.36 -35.83 9.74
N ASN A 68 -37.70 -35.77 9.77
CA ASN A 68 -38.45 -36.25 10.93
C ASN A 68 -38.28 -37.78 11.06
N TYR A 69 -37.92 -38.25 12.25
CA TYR A 69 -37.82 -39.66 12.56
C TYR A 69 -39.19 -40.18 13.06
N ASP A 70 -40.06 -40.57 12.11
CA ASP A 70 -41.46 -40.99 12.35
C ASP A 70 -41.75 -42.44 11.98
N GLY A 71 -40.70 -43.19 11.60
CA GLY A 71 -40.82 -44.59 11.18
C GLY A 71 -41.37 -44.77 9.75
N SER A 72 -41.71 -43.70 9.04
CA SER A 72 -42.21 -43.71 7.65
C SER A 72 -41.42 -42.83 6.70
N THR A 73 -40.77 -41.80 7.19
CA THR A 73 -39.97 -40.89 6.40
C THR A 73 -38.56 -41.47 6.13
N ASN A 74 -38.17 -41.57 4.87
CA ASN A 74 -36.82 -42.04 4.50
C ASN A 74 -35.73 -41.04 4.95
N ILE A 75 -34.67 -41.55 5.58
CA ILE A 75 -33.52 -40.72 5.95
C ILE A 75 -32.78 -40.30 4.69
N SER A 76 -32.71 -38.98 4.45
CA SER A 76 -31.88 -38.40 3.39
C SER A 76 -30.42 -38.43 3.78
N THR A 77 -29.54 -38.76 2.83
CA THR A 77 -28.08 -38.73 3.03
C THR A 77 -27.47 -37.61 2.21
N SER A 78 -26.57 -36.83 2.81
CA SER A 78 -25.74 -35.87 2.13
C SER A 78 -24.28 -36.30 2.15
N SER A 79 -23.53 -35.93 1.12
CA SER A 79 -22.09 -36.21 1.07
C SER A 79 -21.31 -35.18 1.88
N THR A 80 -20.14 -35.59 2.38
CA THR A 80 -19.19 -34.66 3.02
C THR A 80 -18.62 -33.70 1.99
N LYS A 81 -18.55 -32.41 2.34
CA LYS A 81 -17.92 -31.40 1.51
C LYS A 81 -16.40 -31.44 1.71
N THR A 82 -15.66 -31.35 0.61
CA THR A 82 -14.21 -31.22 0.61
C THR A 82 -13.85 -29.99 -0.22
N TYR A 83 -12.97 -29.17 0.31
CA TYR A 83 -12.47 -27.99 -0.35
C TYR A 83 -10.98 -28.18 -0.68
N SER A 84 -10.43 -27.35 -1.56
CA SER A 84 -9.01 -27.36 -1.88
C SER A 84 -8.43 -25.95 -1.75
N GLN A 85 -7.37 -25.81 -0.96
CA GLN A 85 -6.63 -24.56 -0.83
C GLN A 85 -5.34 -24.65 -1.63
N SER A 86 -5.15 -23.73 -2.54
CA SER A 86 -3.94 -23.59 -3.33
C SER A 86 -3.04 -22.50 -2.77
N MET A 87 -1.77 -22.80 -2.64
CA MET A 87 -0.77 -21.95 -2.02
C MET A 87 0.45 -21.79 -2.93
N VAL A 88 1.12 -20.65 -2.85
CA VAL A 88 2.31 -20.35 -3.65
C VAL A 88 3.50 -19.99 -2.76
N VAL A 89 4.68 -20.47 -3.13
CA VAL A 89 5.94 -20.13 -2.47
C VAL A 89 6.51 -18.85 -3.09
N VAL A 90 6.79 -17.89 -2.24
CA VAL A 90 7.41 -16.61 -2.61
C VAL A 90 8.91 -16.74 -2.47
N GLY A 91 9.63 -16.65 -3.58
CA GLY A 91 11.10 -16.64 -3.62
C GLY A 91 11.61 -15.20 -3.74
N ARG A 92 12.60 -14.85 -2.93
CA ARG A 92 13.30 -13.56 -2.99
C ARG A 92 14.79 -13.76 -2.86
N ALA A 93 15.58 -12.93 -3.56
CA ALA A 93 17.03 -12.95 -3.49
C ALA A 93 17.59 -11.53 -3.48
N LYS A 94 18.71 -11.34 -2.76
CA LYS A 94 19.44 -10.06 -2.73
C LYS A 94 20.92 -10.34 -2.50
N GLY A 95 21.78 -9.57 -3.18
CA GLY A 95 23.22 -9.55 -2.95
C GLY A 95 23.70 -8.21 -2.44
N TRP A 96 24.72 -8.22 -1.60
CA TRP A 96 25.46 -7.04 -1.13
C TRP A 96 26.92 -7.24 -1.43
N LYS A 97 27.61 -6.17 -1.79
CA LYS A 97 29.04 -6.18 -2.07
C LYS A 97 29.77 -5.10 -1.27
N GLU A 98 30.98 -5.43 -0.89
CA GLU A 98 31.92 -4.53 -0.22
C GLU A 98 33.27 -4.59 -0.90
N LYS A 99 34.00 -3.46 -0.89
CA LYS A 99 35.34 -3.34 -1.47
C LYS A 99 36.38 -3.47 -0.36
N ASP A 100 37.47 -4.22 -0.62
CA ASP A 100 38.58 -4.39 0.32
C ASP A 100 39.18 -3.03 0.75
N PHE A 101 39.30 -2.10 -0.19
CA PHE A 101 39.82 -0.76 0.08
C PHE A 101 38.98 0.03 1.11
N SER A 102 37.67 -0.25 1.20
CA SER A 102 36.85 0.35 2.24
C SER A 102 37.27 -0.14 3.63
N ALA A 103 37.56 -1.43 3.77
CA ALA A 103 38.02 -2.02 5.02
C ALA A 103 39.44 -1.50 5.39
N ASP A 104 40.33 -1.32 4.43
CA ASP A 104 41.67 -0.79 4.66
C ASP A 104 41.66 0.67 5.17
N ILE A 105 40.76 1.51 4.65
CA ILE A 105 40.62 2.91 5.09
C ILE A 105 39.94 2.99 6.46
N THR A 106 38.94 2.14 6.71
CA THR A 106 38.05 2.26 7.87
C THR A 106 38.52 1.44 9.06
N GLY A 107 39.36 0.43 8.83
CA GLY A 107 39.77 -0.55 9.83
C GLY A 107 38.61 -1.42 10.36
N THR A 108 37.49 -1.45 9.66
CA THR A 108 36.26 -2.15 10.09
C THR A 108 35.85 -3.16 9.03
N ASN A 109 35.52 -4.38 9.46
CA ASN A 109 34.95 -5.38 8.57
C ASN A 109 33.45 -5.09 8.34
N PHE A 110 33.12 -4.54 7.16
CA PHE A 110 31.73 -4.22 6.81
C PHE A 110 30.87 -5.47 6.58
N MET A 111 31.48 -6.58 6.18
CA MET A 111 30.74 -7.82 5.93
C MET A 111 30.12 -8.37 7.20
N ASP A 112 30.77 -8.22 8.37
CA ASP A 112 30.17 -8.58 9.67
C ASP A 112 28.95 -7.73 9.99
N ASN A 113 28.97 -6.45 9.66
CA ASN A 113 27.83 -5.55 9.81
C ASN A 113 26.71 -5.90 8.83
N VAL A 114 27.03 -6.23 7.57
CA VAL A 114 26.03 -6.73 6.60
C VAL A 114 25.36 -7.98 7.12
N ALA A 115 26.11 -8.97 7.64
CA ALA A 115 25.56 -10.20 8.20
C ALA A 115 24.57 -9.93 9.35
N ALA A 116 24.87 -8.97 10.25
CA ALA A 116 23.98 -8.57 11.33
C ALA A 116 22.68 -7.89 10.84
N GLN A 117 22.73 -7.19 9.72
CA GLN A 117 21.58 -6.47 9.15
C GLN A 117 20.72 -7.34 8.22
N VAL A 118 21.24 -8.44 7.68
CA VAL A 118 20.53 -9.32 6.75
C VAL A 118 19.24 -9.86 7.36
N ALA A 119 19.25 -10.27 8.61
CA ALA A 119 18.05 -10.78 9.29
C ALA A 119 16.95 -9.72 9.39
N LYS A 120 17.30 -8.47 9.70
CA LYS A 120 16.36 -7.34 9.74
C LYS A 120 15.82 -7.00 8.36
N PHE A 121 16.70 -7.00 7.34
CA PHE A 121 16.30 -6.77 5.95
C PHE A 121 15.24 -7.79 5.51
N TRP A 122 15.47 -9.09 5.77
CA TRP A 122 14.52 -10.13 5.42
C TRP A 122 13.21 -10.05 6.22
N ALA A 123 13.26 -9.67 7.49
CA ALA A 123 12.06 -9.41 8.27
C ALA A 123 11.21 -8.26 7.68
N ASN A 124 11.86 -7.20 7.18
CA ASN A 124 11.15 -6.12 6.50
C ASN A 124 10.47 -6.59 5.20
N ILE A 125 11.15 -7.42 4.40
CA ILE A 125 10.59 -7.98 3.16
C ILE A 125 9.43 -8.94 3.46
N ASP A 126 9.52 -9.74 4.52
CA ASP A 126 8.44 -10.64 4.94
C ASP A 126 7.20 -9.85 5.39
N GLN A 127 7.39 -8.77 6.15
CA GLN A 127 6.32 -7.86 6.53
C GLN A 127 5.65 -7.23 5.30
N ASP A 128 6.45 -6.69 4.38
CA ASP A 128 5.94 -6.10 3.14
C ASP A 128 5.18 -7.14 2.30
N THR A 129 5.65 -8.40 2.26
CA THR A 129 4.97 -9.51 1.57
C THR A 129 3.60 -9.80 2.18
N LEU A 130 3.48 -9.85 3.51
CA LEU A 130 2.20 -10.04 4.20
C LEU A 130 1.21 -8.89 3.91
N VAL A 131 1.68 -7.65 3.95
CA VAL A 131 0.86 -6.47 3.63
C VAL A 131 0.41 -6.50 2.17
N ASN A 132 1.28 -6.92 1.24
CA ASN A 132 0.93 -7.08 -0.18
C ASN A 132 -0.14 -8.16 -0.39
N ILE A 133 -0.04 -9.29 0.31
CA ILE A 133 -1.06 -10.36 0.30
C ILE A 133 -2.40 -9.84 0.84
N LEU A 134 -2.40 -9.15 2.00
CA LEU A 134 -3.61 -8.55 2.56
C LEU A 134 -4.25 -7.56 1.58
N THR A 135 -3.45 -6.74 0.90
CA THR A 135 -3.95 -5.82 -0.12
C THR A 135 -4.62 -6.56 -1.28
N GLY A 136 -3.99 -7.64 -1.77
CA GLY A 136 -4.53 -8.47 -2.85
C GLY A 136 -5.82 -9.20 -2.49
N ILE A 137 -5.91 -9.75 -1.27
CA ILE A 137 -7.11 -10.41 -0.76
C ILE A 137 -8.32 -9.47 -0.79
N PHE A 138 -8.13 -8.24 -0.33
CA PHE A 138 -9.20 -7.25 -0.32
C PHE A 138 -9.45 -6.56 -1.68
N ALA A 139 -8.70 -6.92 -2.71
CA ALA A 139 -8.90 -6.52 -4.10
C ALA A 139 -9.56 -7.64 -4.95
N MET A 140 -9.95 -8.76 -4.35
CA MET A 140 -10.64 -9.86 -5.04
C MET A 140 -11.93 -9.38 -5.69
N THR A 141 -12.24 -9.96 -6.87
CA THR A 141 -13.44 -9.70 -7.67
C THR A 141 -14.23 -10.99 -7.90
N GLY A 142 -15.50 -10.86 -8.31
CA GLY A 142 -16.42 -11.98 -8.51
C GLY A 142 -17.36 -12.18 -7.32
N ALA A 143 -18.61 -12.59 -7.57
CA ALA A 143 -19.72 -12.49 -6.63
C ALA A 143 -19.43 -13.05 -5.22
N ALA A 144 -18.88 -14.26 -5.09
CA ALA A 144 -18.57 -14.86 -3.79
C ALA A 144 -17.39 -14.16 -3.09
N ASN A 145 -16.36 -13.76 -3.86
CA ASN A 145 -15.21 -13.02 -3.37
C ASN A 145 -15.60 -11.61 -2.92
N GLU A 146 -16.46 -10.94 -3.67
CA GLU A 146 -17.00 -9.62 -3.33
C GLU A 146 -17.84 -9.65 -2.06
N GLU A 147 -18.59 -10.73 -1.83
CA GLU A 147 -19.31 -10.89 -0.56
C GLU A 147 -18.33 -10.89 0.62
N PHE A 148 -17.25 -11.68 0.55
CA PHE A 148 -16.19 -11.66 1.56
C PHE A 148 -15.60 -10.26 1.72
N VAL A 149 -15.14 -9.64 0.63
CA VAL A 149 -14.51 -8.32 0.66
C VAL A 149 -15.45 -7.28 1.29
N ASN A 150 -16.72 -7.28 0.91
CA ASN A 150 -17.72 -6.34 1.43
C ASN A 150 -18.05 -6.58 2.90
N LYS A 151 -18.22 -7.85 3.32
CA LYS A 151 -18.52 -8.19 4.72
C LYS A 151 -17.33 -7.95 5.66
N HIS A 152 -16.11 -8.22 5.19
CA HIS A 152 -14.88 -8.07 5.97
C HIS A 152 -14.22 -6.70 5.83
N THR A 153 -14.83 -5.75 5.09
CA THR A 153 -14.37 -4.36 4.99
C THR A 153 -15.37 -3.43 5.67
N THR A 154 -14.93 -2.68 6.65
CA THR A 154 -15.67 -1.58 7.25
C THR A 154 -15.03 -0.26 6.83
N ASN A 155 -15.70 0.46 5.93
CA ASN A 155 -15.24 1.77 5.47
C ASN A 155 -16.07 2.86 6.14
N ILE A 156 -15.40 3.69 6.95
CA ILE A 156 -16.03 4.80 7.69
C ILE A 156 -15.63 6.18 7.14
N THR A 157 -14.87 6.24 6.05
CA THR A 157 -14.36 7.52 5.50
C THR A 157 -15.47 8.45 5.01
N SER A 158 -16.66 7.94 4.74
CA SER A 158 -17.85 8.69 4.32
C SER A 158 -18.96 8.72 5.38
N ALA A 159 -18.71 8.18 6.59
CA ALA A 159 -19.66 8.21 7.69
C ALA A 159 -19.66 9.57 8.40
N GLY A 160 -20.62 9.80 9.29
CA GLY A 160 -20.68 11.02 10.11
C GLY A 160 -19.44 11.19 11.01
N THR A 161 -18.84 10.09 11.47
CA THR A 161 -17.53 10.03 12.11
C THR A 161 -16.60 9.26 11.20
N THR A 162 -15.53 9.89 10.74
CA THR A 162 -14.55 9.31 9.80
C THR A 162 -13.34 8.70 10.51
N THR A 163 -13.21 8.91 11.82
CA THR A 163 -12.14 8.38 12.68
C THR A 163 -12.60 7.13 13.42
N VAL A 164 -11.65 6.27 13.77
CA VAL A 164 -11.93 5.05 14.56
C VAL A 164 -12.35 5.45 15.97
N GLY A 165 -13.45 4.89 16.44
CA GLY A 165 -13.99 5.13 17.77
C GLY A 165 -14.28 3.85 18.55
N ALA A 166 -14.87 3.97 19.75
CA ALA A 166 -15.10 2.86 20.67
C ALA A 166 -15.92 1.69 20.09
N THR A 167 -16.83 1.97 19.16
CA THR A 167 -17.72 0.95 18.57
C THR A 167 -17.23 0.40 17.24
N THR A 168 -16.29 1.09 16.58
CA THR A 168 -15.86 0.78 15.20
C THR A 168 -15.29 -0.63 15.09
N LEU A 169 -14.38 -1.01 16.02
CA LEU A 169 -13.75 -2.32 16.01
C LEU A 169 -14.77 -3.44 16.22
N ASN A 170 -15.65 -3.29 17.20
CA ASN A 170 -16.69 -4.29 17.48
C ASN A 170 -17.69 -4.44 16.33
N SER A 171 -18.06 -3.35 15.68
CA SER A 171 -18.95 -3.36 14.53
C SER A 171 -18.30 -4.02 13.33
N ALA A 172 -17.00 -3.79 13.10
CA ALA A 172 -16.23 -4.41 12.04
C ALA A 172 -16.13 -5.94 12.24
N ILE A 173 -15.82 -6.39 13.46
CA ILE A 173 -15.74 -7.80 13.81
C ILE A 173 -17.11 -8.48 13.68
N GLN A 174 -18.17 -7.83 14.16
CA GLN A 174 -19.54 -8.35 14.05
C GLN A 174 -19.97 -8.48 12.59
N ARG A 175 -19.64 -7.50 11.75
CA ARG A 175 -19.96 -7.54 10.32
C ARG A 175 -19.22 -8.67 9.59
N ALA A 176 -17.98 -8.96 9.97
CA ALA A 176 -17.14 -10.00 9.36
C ALA A 176 -17.59 -11.41 9.74
N CYS A 177 -17.73 -11.70 11.02
CA CYS A 177 -17.90 -13.06 11.54
C CYS A 177 -19.20 -13.29 12.37
N GLY A 178 -20.03 -12.26 12.54
CA GLY A 178 -21.29 -12.36 13.28
C GLY A 178 -21.08 -12.74 14.75
N ASP A 179 -21.57 -13.89 15.14
CA ASP A 179 -21.49 -14.45 16.50
C ASP A 179 -20.09 -14.98 16.86
N ASN A 180 -19.25 -15.32 15.86
CA ASN A 180 -17.90 -15.86 16.04
C ASN A 180 -16.85 -14.76 16.27
N LYS A 181 -17.15 -13.76 17.10
CA LYS A 181 -16.29 -12.58 17.35
C LYS A 181 -14.94 -12.91 18.00
N GLN A 182 -14.87 -14.02 18.73
CA GLN A 182 -13.68 -14.38 19.51
C GLN A 182 -12.50 -14.85 18.65
N VAL A 183 -12.75 -15.18 17.39
CA VAL A 183 -11.70 -15.55 16.43
C VAL A 183 -10.66 -14.45 16.25
N PHE A 184 -11.08 -13.19 16.32
CA PHE A 184 -10.18 -12.05 16.18
C PHE A 184 -9.46 -11.75 17.50
N THR A 185 -8.15 -11.61 17.45
CA THR A 185 -7.27 -11.41 18.62
C THR A 185 -6.48 -10.11 18.56
N VAL A 186 -6.10 -9.66 17.37
CA VAL A 186 -5.15 -8.57 17.14
C VAL A 186 -5.72 -7.54 16.17
N ALA A 187 -5.50 -6.27 16.46
CA ALA A 187 -5.71 -5.16 15.54
C ALA A 187 -4.37 -4.47 15.28
N ILE A 188 -4.01 -4.28 14.01
CA ILE A 188 -2.77 -3.62 13.59
C ILE A 188 -3.15 -2.35 12.85
N MET A 189 -2.64 -1.22 13.31
CA MET A 189 -3.02 0.10 12.81
C MET A 189 -1.82 1.04 12.70
N ASP A 190 -2.00 2.07 11.86
CA ASP A 190 -1.04 3.17 11.73
C ASP A 190 -1.00 4.02 13.02
N SER A 191 0.14 4.65 13.29
CA SER A 191 0.34 5.49 14.48
C SER A 191 -0.66 6.66 14.56
N MET A 192 -1.12 7.21 13.44
CA MET A 192 -2.12 8.29 13.44
C MET A 192 -3.45 7.81 14.00
N VAL A 193 -3.90 6.61 13.61
CA VAL A 193 -5.14 6.02 14.13
C VAL A 193 -5.02 5.72 15.62
N ALA A 194 -3.86 5.18 16.04
CA ALA A 194 -3.58 4.89 17.46
C ALA A 194 -3.57 6.17 18.30
N THR A 195 -2.92 7.24 17.84
CA THR A 195 -2.87 8.53 18.54
C THR A 195 -4.27 9.12 18.71
N ASN A 196 -5.15 9.01 17.72
CA ASN A 196 -6.53 9.47 17.88
C ASN A 196 -7.30 8.66 18.93
N LEU A 197 -7.08 7.34 19.00
CA LEU A 197 -7.67 6.51 20.05
C LEU A 197 -7.10 6.81 21.43
N GLU A 198 -5.81 7.13 21.54
CA GLU A 198 -5.15 7.58 22.77
C GLU A 198 -5.75 8.91 23.26
N ASN A 199 -5.90 9.88 22.36
CA ASN A 199 -6.52 11.18 22.67
C ASN A 199 -7.97 11.03 23.17
N LEU A 200 -8.69 10.01 22.67
CA LEU A 200 -10.03 9.67 23.14
C LEU A 200 -10.04 8.80 24.41
N GLN A 201 -8.85 8.45 24.96
CA GLN A 201 -8.68 7.56 26.12
C GLN A 201 -9.37 6.21 25.96
N LEU A 202 -9.37 5.67 24.75
CA LEU A 202 -9.99 4.38 24.43
C LEU A 202 -9.00 3.22 24.47
N LEU A 203 -7.69 3.49 24.49
CA LEU A 203 -6.64 2.48 24.60
C LEU A 203 -6.29 2.21 26.06
N ASP A 204 -6.43 0.96 26.47
CA ASP A 204 -5.98 0.50 27.78
C ASP A 204 -4.57 -0.10 27.63
N TYR A 205 -3.58 0.55 28.25
CA TYR A 205 -2.22 0.05 28.29
C TYR A 205 -2.03 -0.98 29.39
N LEU A 206 -1.36 -2.08 29.07
CA LEU A 206 -0.94 -3.08 30.04
C LEU A 206 0.09 -2.44 31.00
N LYS A 207 -0.16 -2.56 32.29
CA LYS A 207 0.68 -1.96 33.34
C LYS A 207 1.55 -3.03 33.99
N TYR A 208 2.81 -2.71 34.17
CA TYR A 208 3.75 -3.51 34.94
C TYR A 208 4.16 -2.73 36.19
N THR A 209 4.04 -3.35 37.37
CA THR A 209 4.53 -2.80 38.60
C THR A 209 5.87 -3.45 38.93
N ASP A 210 6.94 -2.67 39.04
CA ASP A 210 8.26 -3.17 39.38
C ASP A 210 8.37 -3.54 40.89
N LYS A 211 9.47 -4.15 41.27
CA LYS A 211 9.71 -4.55 42.66
C LYS A 211 9.74 -3.36 43.65
N ALA A 212 9.91 -2.15 43.13
CA ALA A 212 9.89 -0.90 43.92
C ALA A 212 8.49 -0.28 44.04
N GLY A 213 7.44 -0.94 43.50
CA GLY A 213 6.07 -0.49 43.53
C GLY A 213 5.72 0.57 42.48
N ILE A 214 6.61 0.86 41.53
CA ILE A 214 6.39 1.83 40.49
C ILE A 214 5.66 1.15 39.32
N THR A 215 4.46 1.65 39.00
CA THR A 215 3.67 1.17 37.86
C THR A 215 4.10 1.90 36.60
N ARG A 216 4.44 1.14 35.55
CA ARG A 216 4.82 1.65 34.22
C ARG A 216 3.97 1.00 33.15
N ASP A 217 3.66 1.75 32.09
CA ASP A 217 2.99 1.23 30.92
C ASP A 217 3.98 0.41 30.07
N LEU A 218 3.54 -0.76 29.61
CA LEU A 218 4.37 -1.68 28.82
C LEU A 218 4.44 -1.33 27.33
N GLY A 219 3.76 -0.27 26.89
CA GLY A 219 3.68 0.09 25.46
C GLY A 219 2.84 -0.88 24.61
N ILE A 220 2.15 -1.83 25.26
CA ILE A 220 1.21 -2.74 24.64
C ILE A 220 -0.18 -2.29 25.02
N ALA A 221 -0.99 -1.92 24.03
CA ALA A 221 -2.34 -1.43 24.22
C ALA A 221 -3.38 -2.50 23.89
N THR A 222 -4.54 -2.38 24.51
CA THR A 222 -5.73 -3.18 24.16
C THR A 222 -6.90 -2.26 23.86
N LEU A 223 -7.71 -2.64 22.87
CA LEU A 223 -8.97 -1.99 22.51
C LEU A 223 -10.07 -3.05 22.50
N ASN A 224 -11.08 -2.89 23.33
CA ASN A 224 -12.19 -3.83 23.43
C ASN A 224 -11.73 -5.31 23.64
N GLY A 225 -10.67 -5.51 24.41
CA GLY A 225 -10.10 -6.82 24.69
C GLY A 225 -9.30 -7.44 23.55
N LYS A 226 -8.98 -6.67 22.50
CA LYS A 226 -8.09 -7.07 21.40
C LYS A 226 -6.75 -6.36 21.55
N LEU A 227 -5.68 -7.09 21.27
CA LEU A 227 -4.33 -6.52 21.26
C LEU A 227 -4.22 -5.49 20.14
N VAL A 228 -3.73 -4.30 20.44
CA VAL A 228 -3.46 -3.25 19.45
C VAL A 228 -1.96 -3.14 19.24
N LEU A 229 -1.54 -3.31 17.99
CA LEU A 229 -0.17 -3.13 17.55
C LEU A 229 -0.10 -1.91 16.63
N ILE A 230 0.93 -1.09 16.80
CA ILE A 230 1.11 0.14 16.06
C ILE A 230 2.26 -0.04 15.09
N ASP A 231 1.97 0.04 13.78
CA ASP A 231 2.95 -0.16 12.72
C ASP A 231 2.66 0.80 11.55
N ASP A 232 3.59 1.72 11.29
CA ASP A 232 3.48 2.72 10.22
C ASP A 232 3.67 2.13 8.81
N SER A 233 3.98 0.83 8.69
CA SER A 233 4.01 0.13 7.40
C SER A 233 2.61 -0.22 6.87
N MET A 234 1.55 0.05 7.65
CA MET A 234 0.18 -0.21 7.21
C MET A 234 -0.21 0.66 6.02
N PRO A 235 -0.98 0.11 5.05
CA PRO A 235 -1.34 0.83 3.85
C PRO A 235 -2.15 2.10 4.15
N LYS A 236 -1.72 3.20 3.55
CA LYS A 236 -2.45 4.46 3.54
C LYS A 236 -2.65 4.94 2.11
N THR A 237 -3.80 5.52 1.84
CA THR A 237 -4.16 6.03 0.51
C THR A 237 -4.44 7.53 0.62
N GLU A 238 -3.76 8.29 -0.22
CA GLU A 238 -4.00 9.72 -0.38
C GLU A 238 -5.32 9.95 -1.12
N VAL A 239 -6.15 10.85 -0.59
CA VAL A 239 -7.43 11.24 -1.17
C VAL A 239 -7.51 12.75 -1.23
N VAL A 240 -7.65 13.30 -2.42
CA VAL A 240 -7.88 14.72 -2.62
C VAL A 240 -9.37 15.00 -2.42
N THR A 241 -9.70 15.77 -1.40
CA THR A 241 -11.09 16.16 -1.09
C THR A 241 -11.49 17.47 -1.76
N THR A 242 -10.53 18.35 -1.98
CA THR A 242 -10.71 19.59 -2.75
C THR A 242 -9.61 19.67 -3.79
N ALA A 243 -10.00 19.66 -5.06
CA ALA A 243 -9.06 19.83 -6.16
C ALA A 243 -8.52 21.26 -6.19
N PRO A 244 -7.26 21.50 -6.57
CA PRO A 244 -6.70 22.83 -6.61
C PRO A 244 -7.29 23.66 -7.75
N VAL A 245 -7.38 24.97 -7.51
CA VAL A 245 -7.74 25.98 -8.51
C VAL A 245 -6.59 26.95 -8.63
N TYR A 246 -6.10 27.10 -9.84
CA TYR A 246 -5.03 28.03 -10.18
C TYR A 246 -5.57 29.13 -11.08
N SER A 247 -4.93 30.28 -11.08
CA SER A 247 -5.24 31.36 -12.01
C SER A 247 -4.01 32.03 -12.60
N THR A 248 -4.18 32.53 -13.81
CA THR A 248 -3.23 33.45 -14.44
C THR A 248 -3.97 34.75 -14.74
N GLN A 249 -3.59 35.80 -14.01
CA GLN A 249 -4.12 37.13 -14.25
C GLN A 249 -3.34 37.83 -15.36
N ILE A 250 -4.02 38.43 -16.30
CA ILE A 250 -3.43 39.30 -17.32
C ILE A 250 -3.41 40.72 -16.77
N THR A 251 -2.30 41.10 -16.13
CA THR A 251 -2.17 42.43 -15.50
C THR A 251 -2.00 43.56 -16.52
N THR A 252 -1.43 43.25 -17.67
CA THR A 252 -1.38 44.13 -18.81
C THR A 252 -1.81 43.38 -20.06
N ALA A 253 -2.77 43.90 -20.78
CA ALA A 253 -3.31 43.28 -21.98
C ALA A 253 -2.23 43.10 -23.08
N ALA A 254 -2.34 42.00 -23.81
CA ALA A 254 -1.45 41.67 -24.90
C ALA A 254 -1.73 42.54 -26.15
N SER A 255 -0.68 42.88 -26.86
CA SER A 255 -0.73 43.42 -28.21
C SER A 255 -0.60 42.29 -29.25
N ALA A 256 -0.98 42.59 -30.51
CA ALA A 256 -0.71 41.63 -31.60
C ALA A 256 0.80 41.40 -31.75
N GLY A 257 1.19 40.12 -31.81
CA GLY A 257 2.61 39.70 -31.82
C GLY A 257 3.12 39.20 -30.46
N ASP A 258 2.45 39.56 -29.36
CA ASP A 258 2.76 38.94 -28.03
C ASP A 258 2.43 37.46 -28.02
N LYS A 259 3.08 36.74 -27.13
CA LYS A 259 2.92 35.32 -27.01
C LYS A 259 2.62 34.91 -25.55
N ILE A 260 1.80 33.87 -25.39
CA ILE A 260 1.57 33.20 -24.13
C ILE A 260 1.79 31.72 -24.31
N THR A 261 2.63 31.12 -23.46
CA THR A 261 2.84 29.68 -23.44
C THR A 261 2.02 29.10 -22.30
N ILE A 262 1.17 28.12 -22.58
CA ILE A 262 0.34 27.44 -21.61
C ILE A 262 0.55 25.93 -21.76
N GLY A 263 1.07 25.28 -20.69
CA GLY A 263 1.56 23.93 -20.77
C GLY A 263 2.76 23.83 -21.70
N SER A 264 2.65 23.05 -22.76
CA SER A 264 3.68 22.89 -23.80
C SER A 264 3.41 23.66 -25.08
N THR A 265 2.29 24.39 -25.15
CA THR A 265 1.85 25.08 -26.39
C THR A 265 2.02 26.58 -26.29
N GLU A 266 2.75 27.15 -27.24
CA GLU A 266 2.91 28.60 -27.40
C GLU A 266 1.78 29.15 -28.30
N TYR A 267 1.04 30.11 -27.79
CA TYR A 267 -0.01 30.81 -28.53
C TYR A 267 0.44 32.25 -28.85
N THR A 268 0.20 32.71 -30.09
CA THR A 268 0.51 34.08 -30.51
C THR A 268 -0.77 34.91 -30.56
N PHE A 269 -0.75 36.07 -29.92
CA PHE A 269 -1.84 37.03 -30.02
C PHE A 269 -1.87 37.71 -31.42
N VAL A 270 -3.04 37.72 -32.03
CA VAL A 270 -3.23 38.29 -33.37
C VAL A 270 -4.33 39.34 -33.37
N ALA A 271 -4.25 40.26 -34.30
CA ALA A 271 -5.28 41.28 -34.46
C ALA A 271 -6.67 40.64 -34.73
N ASN A 272 -7.75 41.34 -34.39
CA ASN A 272 -9.12 40.83 -34.54
C ASN A 272 -9.51 40.48 -35.97
N SER A 273 -8.95 41.21 -36.96
CA SER A 273 -9.10 40.94 -38.37
C SER A 273 -8.35 39.73 -38.90
N ALA A 274 -7.40 39.22 -38.12
CA ALA A 274 -6.58 38.05 -38.50
C ALA A 274 -7.30 36.73 -38.18
N SER A 275 -6.89 35.66 -38.89
CA SER A 275 -7.35 34.31 -38.59
C SER A 275 -6.75 33.84 -37.25
N ASP A 276 -7.58 33.17 -36.43
CA ASP A 276 -7.18 32.54 -35.15
C ASP A 276 -7.06 31.00 -35.24
N THR A 277 -6.83 30.46 -36.44
CA THR A 277 -6.62 29.05 -36.64
C THR A 277 -5.30 28.59 -36.03
N GLY A 278 -5.27 27.36 -35.50
CA GLY A 278 -4.08 26.80 -34.82
C GLY A 278 -3.80 27.48 -33.47
N ALA A 279 -2.53 27.65 -33.12
CA ALA A 279 -2.08 28.26 -31.86
C ALA A 279 -2.09 29.82 -31.92
N LYS A 280 -3.21 30.40 -32.31
CA LYS A 280 -3.42 31.86 -32.40
C LYS A 280 -4.62 32.25 -31.56
N ILE A 281 -4.52 33.39 -30.85
CA ILE A 281 -5.56 33.94 -29.98
C ILE A 281 -5.79 35.40 -30.40
N LYS A 282 -7.05 35.79 -30.59
CA LYS A 282 -7.37 37.17 -30.88
C LYS A 282 -7.17 38.08 -29.68
N VAL A 283 -6.62 39.29 -29.89
CA VAL A 283 -6.49 40.29 -28.80
C VAL A 283 -7.85 40.75 -28.23
N GLY A 284 -8.96 40.54 -28.98
CA GLY A 284 -10.30 40.95 -28.61
C GLY A 284 -10.67 42.35 -29.15
N ALA A 285 -11.96 42.58 -29.37
CA ALA A 285 -12.45 43.83 -29.99
C ALA A 285 -12.10 45.05 -29.13
N ASP A 286 -12.17 44.92 -27.82
CA ASP A 286 -11.89 46.00 -26.88
C ASP A 286 -10.43 46.04 -26.42
N GLY A 287 -9.59 45.07 -26.83
CA GLY A 287 -8.17 44.95 -26.47
C GLY A 287 -7.91 44.84 -24.97
N THR A 288 -8.93 44.47 -24.19
CA THR A 288 -8.84 44.40 -22.71
C THR A 288 -8.33 43.06 -22.22
N ALA A 289 -7.70 43.04 -21.06
CA ALA A 289 -7.26 41.81 -20.38
C ALA A 289 -8.41 40.81 -20.14
N ALA A 290 -9.61 41.31 -19.84
CA ALA A 290 -10.79 40.48 -19.64
C ALA A 290 -11.26 39.77 -20.91
N GLN A 291 -11.26 40.48 -22.05
CA GLN A 291 -11.56 39.87 -23.34
C GLN A 291 -10.51 38.80 -23.72
N GLN A 292 -9.26 39.10 -23.46
CA GLN A 292 -8.15 38.17 -23.74
C GLN A 292 -8.23 36.94 -22.87
N ALA A 293 -8.54 37.05 -21.58
CA ALA A 293 -8.77 35.91 -20.69
C ALA A 293 -9.90 35.01 -21.21
N THR A 294 -10.99 35.61 -21.70
CA THR A 294 -12.10 34.88 -22.33
C THR A 294 -11.66 34.16 -23.60
N ASN A 295 -10.90 34.81 -24.46
CA ASN A 295 -10.40 34.24 -25.72
C ASN A 295 -9.41 33.07 -25.44
N ILE A 296 -8.57 33.21 -24.42
CA ILE A 296 -7.67 32.13 -23.96
C ILE A 296 -8.49 30.93 -23.46
N ALA A 297 -9.44 31.15 -22.56
CA ALA A 297 -10.28 30.09 -22.01
C ALA A 297 -11.10 29.34 -23.08
N ALA A 298 -11.54 30.04 -24.13
CA ALA A 298 -12.26 29.42 -25.23
C ALA A 298 -11.36 28.60 -26.17
N LYS A 299 -10.04 28.88 -26.21
CA LYS A 299 -9.10 28.30 -27.16
C LYS A 299 -8.23 27.21 -26.59
N VAL A 300 -7.84 27.32 -25.32
CA VAL A 300 -6.86 26.46 -24.66
C VAL A 300 -7.55 25.28 -24.04
N THR A 301 -6.99 24.11 -24.28
CA THR A 301 -7.38 22.86 -23.58
C THR A 301 -6.14 22.23 -22.97
N ILE A 302 -6.24 21.81 -21.70
CA ILE A 302 -5.18 21.08 -20.97
C ILE A 302 -5.83 19.87 -20.36
N ASP A 303 -5.20 18.72 -20.55
CA ASP A 303 -5.67 17.48 -19.94
C ASP A 303 -5.65 17.58 -18.40
N GLY A 304 -6.72 17.12 -17.76
CA GLY A 304 -6.89 17.20 -16.31
C GLY A 304 -7.35 18.54 -15.77
N PHE A 305 -7.62 19.57 -16.63
CA PHE A 305 -8.11 20.88 -16.20
C PHE A 305 -9.33 21.35 -16.98
N THR A 306 -10.26 21.96 -16.26
CA THR A 306 -11.31 22.78 -16.84
C THR A 306 -10.84 24.25 -16.85
N ILE A 307 -10.84 24.89 -18.03
CA ILE A 307 -10.37 26.27 -18.18
C ILE A 307 -11.57 27.21 -18.35
N THR A 308 -11.63 28.24 -17.51
CA THR A 308 -12.66 29.27 -17.54
C THR A 308 -12.03 30.65 -17.43
N ALA A 309 -12.79 31.70 -17.73
CA ALA A 309 -12.35 33.05 -17.53
C ALA A 309 -13.24 33.79 -16.51
N SER A 310 -12.62 34.62 -15.68
CA SER A 310 -13.31 35.49 -14.73
C SER A 310 -12.60 36.85 -14.72
N SER A 311 -13.25 37.87 -15.28
CA SER A 311 -12.62 39.16 -15.47
C SER A 311 -11.31 39.01 -16.27
N ASP A 312 -10.20 39.52 -15.78
CA ASP A 312 -8.87 39.51 -16.37
C ASP A 312 -8.06 38.24 -16.04
N LYS A 313 -8.72 37.22 -15.42
CA LYS A 313 -8.09 35.96 -15.02
C LYS A 313 -8.53 34.78 -15.88
N VAL A 314 -7.57 33.96 -16.26
CA VAL A 314 -7.78 32.60 -16.77
C VAL A 314 -7.70 31.65 -15.59
N ILE A 315 -8.74 30.87 -15.31
CA ILE A 315 -8.85 29.97 -14.18
C ILE A 315 -8.69 28.53 -14.66
N PHE A 316 -7.80 27.82 -14.04
CA PHE A 316 -7.53 26.37 -14.26
C PHE A 316 -8.05 25.58 -13.06
N THR A 317 -9.20 24.95 -13.21
CA THR A 317 -9.76 24.08 -12.19
C THR A 317 -9.35 22.65 -12.48
N ALA A 318 -8.60 22.04 -11.57
CA ALA A 318 -8.19 20.64 -11.70
C ALA A 318 -9.41 19.70 -11.67
N ALA A 319 -9.29 18.53 -12.31
CA ALA A 319 -10.32 17.51 -12.27
C ALA A 319 -10.59 17.08 -10.81
N SER A 320 -11.83 16.72 -10.52
CA SER A 320 -12.22 16.27 -9.18
C SER A 320 -11.34 15.13 -8.69
N ALA A 321 -10.98 15.15 -7.42
CA ALA A 321 -10.13 14.15 -6.76
C ALA A 321 -8.70 14.04 -7.31
N THR A 322 -8.19 15.09 -8.00
CA THR A 322 -6.81 15.13 -8.47
C THR A 322 -6.05 16.32 -7.89
N ASN A 323 -4.73 16.19 -7.79
CA ASN A 323 -3.83 17.25 -7.32
C ASN A 323 -2.67 17.45 -8.31
N PRO A 324 -2.97 17.85 -9.57
CA PRO A 324 -1.92 18.17 -10.52
C PRO A 324 -1.24 19.49 -10.14
N PRO A 325 0.06 19.66 -10.47
CA PRO A 325 0.71 20.96 -10.32
C PRO A 325 0.08 22.00 -11.24
N MET A 326 0.25 23.27 -10.90
CA MET A 326 -0.17 24.37 -11.77
C MET A 326 0.41 24.20 -13.18
N PRO A 327 -0.40 24.34 -14.24
CA PRO A 327 0.11 24.38 -15.60
C PRO A 327 1.16 25.48 -15.75
N THR A 328 2.24 25.19 -16.46
CA THR A 328 3.25 26.21 -16.76
C THR A 328 2.62 27.31 -17.62
N VAL A 329 2.57 28.55 -17.13
CA VAL A 329 2.10 29.68 -17.89
C VAL A 329 3.17 30.77 -17.89
N SER A 330 3.60 31.18 -19.07
CA SER A 330 4.57 32.25 -19.25
C SER A 330 4.16 33.13 -20.41
N ALA A 331 4.54 34.41 -20.38
CA ALA A 331 4.28 35.36 -21.45
C ALA A 331 5.59 35.90 -22.04
N THR A 332 5.61 36.11 -23.34
CA THR A 332 6.74 36.69 -24.06
C THR A 332 6.22 37.86 -24.90
N LYS A 333 6.85 39.00 -24.72
CA LYS A 333 6.49 40.22 -25.48
C LYS A 333 7.00 40.12 -26.92
N GLY A 334 6.16 40.54 -27.86
CA GLY A 334 6.59 40.82 -29.23
C GLY A 334 7.39 42.13 -29.33
N ASP A 335 7.71 42.59 -30.54
CA ASP A 335 8.53 43.79 -30.75
C ASP A 335 7.92 45.05 -30.11
N ASP A 336 6.57 45.25 -30.24
CA ASP A 336 5.79 46.30 -29.58
C ASP A 336 4.91 45.75 -28.44
N GLY A 337 5.32 44.64 -27.83
CA GLY A 337 4.51 43.85 -26.93
C GLY A 337 4.34 44.44 -25.54
N THR A 338 3.17 44.25 -24.99
CA THR A 338 2.76 44.82 -23.68
C THR A 338 2.41 43.78 -22.63
N ILE A 339 2.16 42.52 -22.99
CA ILE A 339 1.63 41.49 -22.11
C ILE A 339 2.43 41.32 -20.80
N VAL A 340 1.72 41.35 -19.70
CA VAL A 340 2.25 40.95 -18.37
C VAL A 340 1.22 40.07 -17.68
N ILE A 341 1.68 38.98 -17.10
CA ILE A 341 0.84 37.99 -16.39
C ILE A 341 1.33 37.80 -14.97
N ALA A 342 0.43 37.36 -14.09
CA ALA A 342 0.73 36.92 -12.73
C ALA A 342 0.01 35.60 -12.46
N ASN A 343 0.77 34.60 -12.04
CA ASN A 343 0.25 33.29 -11.71
C ASN A 343 -0.04 33.16 -10.21
N ALA A 344 -1.14 32.52 -9.84
CA ALA A 344 -1.53 32.33 -8.47
C ALA A 344 -2.20 30.96 -8.24
N THR A 345 -2.13 30.48 -7.01
CA THR A 345 -2.97 29.36 -6.53
C THR A 345 -4.13 29.96 -5.77
N ASP A 346 -5.32 29.95 -6.36
CA ASP A 346 -6.52 30.55 -5.75
C ASP A 346 -7.10 29.64 -4.66
N THR A 347 -7.09 28.34 -4.88
CA THR A 347 -7.50 27.33 -3.91
C THR A 347 -6.47 26.21 -3.89
N PRO A 348 -5.77 25.98 -2.78
CA PRO A 348 -4.86 24.83 -2.67
C PRO A 348 -5.63 23.52 -2.59
N ALA A 349 -5.01 22.44 -3.02
CA ALA A 349 -5.56 21.10 -2.82
C ALA A 349 -5.70 20.79 -1.32
N VAL A 350 -6.83 20.20 -0.95
CA VAL A 350 -7.00 19.62 0.38
C VAL A 350 -6.85 18.10 0.25
N VAL A 351 -5.77 17.61 0.83
CA VAL A 351 -5.40 16.19 0.79
C VAL A 351 -5.65 15.60 2.17
N VAL A 352 -6.33 14.47 2.21
CA VAL A 352 -6.52 13.66 3.41
C VAL A 352 -6.05 12.24 3.15
N TYR A 353 -5.69 11.53 4.21
CA TYR A 353 -5.26 10.13 4.09
C TYR A 353 -6.34 9.21 4.62
N ASN A 354 -6.58 8.11 3.90
CA ASN A 354 -7.33 6.99 4.40
C ASN A 354 -6.33 5.95 4.91
N TYR A 355 -6.43 5.60 6.18
CA TYR A 355 -5.59 4.62 6.85
C TYR A 355 -6.31 3.28 6.88
N THR A 356 -5.55 2.21 6.68
CA THR A 356 -6.05 0.84 6.75
C THR A 356 -5.60 0.18 8.05
N THR A 357 -6.56 -0.26 8.85
CA THR A 357 -6.35 -1.08 10.05
C THR A 357 -6.76 -2.51 9.73
N TYR A 358 -5.88 -3.47 9.95
CA TYR A 358 -6.21 -4.89 9.82
C TYR A 358 -6.56 -5.47 11.18
N VAL A 359 -7.63 -6.28 11.20
CA VAL A 359 -8.04 -7.05 12.36
C VAL A 359 -7.89 -8.52 12.02
N LEU A 360 -7.04 -9.20 12.76
CA LEU A 360 -6.58 -10.54 12.44
C LEU A 360 -6.79 -11.48 13.64
N GLY A 361 -7.02 -12.75 13.34
CA GLY A 361 -7.11 -13.80 14.33
C GLY A 361 -5.82 -14.63 14.43
N ASP A 362 -5.75 -15.46 15.45
CA ASP A 362 -4.69 -16.46 15.56
C ASP A 362 -4.78 -17.44 14.38
N GLY A 363 -3.62 -17.70 13.75
CA GLY A 363 -3.57 -18.57 12.56
C GLY A 363 -4.28 -18.01 11.32
N ALA A 364 -4.43 -16.70 11.19
CA ALA A 364 -4.95 -16.06 9.98
C ALA A 364 -4.09 -16.35 8.74
N PHE A 365 -2.80 -16.67 8.94
CA PHE A 365 -1.89 -17.12 7.90
C PHE A 365 -1.18 -18.41 8.29
N ASP A 366 -1.14 -19.37 7.40
CA ASP A 366 -0.23 -20.50 7.45
C ASP A 366 1.13 -20.05 6.91
N TYR A 367 2.18 -20.30 7.68
CA TYR A 367 3.56 -19.93 7.37
C TYR A 367 4.45 -21.19 7.27
N CYS A 368 5.33 -21.19 6.27
CA CYS A 368 6.36 -22.20 6.14
C CYS A 368 7.63 -21.61 5.52
N ASP A 369 8.76 -21.82 6.17
CA ASP A 369 10.08 -21.57 5.57
C ASP A 369 10.50 -22.81 4.77
N CYS A 370 10.34 -22.73 3.44
CA CYS A 370 10.66 -23.82 2.52
C CYS A 370 12.18 -24.00 2.34
N GLY A 371 12.98 -22.99 2.72
CA GLY A 371 14.42 -22.96 2.51
C GLY A 371 14.81 -22.83 1.03
N ALA A 372 16.02 -22.37 0.78
CA ALA A 372 16.65 -22.40 -0.53
C ALA A 372 17.75 -23.47 -0.54
N LYS A 373 18.10 -24.04 -1.69
CA LYS A 373 19.19 -25.03 -1.82
C LYS A 373 20.51 -24.49 -1.28
N VAL A 374 20.82 -23.23 -1.61
CA VAL A 374 21.96 -22.48 -1.10
C VAL A 374 21.44 -21.14 -0.58
N PRO A 375 21.08 -21.02 0.71
CA PRO A 375 20.48 -19.80 1.24
C PRO A 375 21.48 -18.65 1.32
N TYR A 376 22.75 -18.92 1.60
CA TYR A 376 23.82 -17.95 1.73
C TYR A 376 25.01 -18.42 0.91
N GLU A 377 25.63 -17.53 0.15
CA GLU A 377 26.81 -17.80 -0.65
C GLU A 377 27.68 -16.55 -0.70
N MET A 378 28.97 -16.71 -0.42
CA MET A 378 29.95 -15.65 -0.56
C MET A 378 30.78 -15.91 -1.81
N ASP A 379 31.01 -14.88 -2.58
CA ASP A 379 31.88 -14.85 -3.75
C ASP A 379 32.89 -13.73 -3.61
N ARG A 380 34.11 -13.94 -4.13
CA ARG A 380 35.19 -12.97 -4.10
C ARG A 380 35.69 -12.69 -5.49
N ASP A 381 35.66 -11.44 -5.90
CA ASP A 381 36.26 -10.96 -7.14
C ASP A 381 37.53 -10.14 -6.82
N PRO A 382 38.71 -10.72 -6.96
CA PRO A 382 39.98 -10.01 -6.66
C PRO A 382 40.38 -8.98 -7.72
N ALA A 383 39.75 -9.04 -8.90
CA ALA A 383 40.16 -8.18 -10.03
C ALA A 383 39.35 -6.87 -10.09
N THR A 384 38.13 -6.87 -9.62
CA THR A 384 37.26 -5.70 -9.70
C THR A 384 37.48 -4.79 -8.49
N ASN A 385 37.69 -3.47 -8.72
CA ASN A 385 37.84 -2.43 -7.69
C ASN A 385 38.93 -2.70 -6.63
N GLY A 386 39.98 -3.51 -6.96
CA GLY A 386 41.06 -3.88 -6.04
C GLY A 386 40.69 -5.01 -5.06
N GLY A 387 39.61 -5.71 -5.31
CA GLY A 387 39.05 -6.78 -4.51
C GLY A 387 37.66 -6.41 -4.00
N GLU A 388 36.67 -7.28 -4.24
CA GLU A 388 35.30 -7.16 -3.73
C GLU A 388 34.87 -8.48 -3.13
N ASP A 389 34.23 -8.42 -1.95
CA ASP A 389 33.49 -9.53 -1.37
C ASP A 389 31.99 -9.33 -1.62
N ILE A 390 31.31 -10.39 -2.08
CA ILE A 390 29.89 -10.36 -2.42
C ILE A 390 29.19 -11.41 -1.59
N LEU A 391 28.17 -11.02 -0.84
CA LEU A 391 27.26 -11.92 -0.11
C LEU A 391 25.93 -12.02 -0.86
N TYR A 392 25.61 -13.20 -1.35
CA TYR A 392 24.32 -13.52 -1.94
C TYR A 392 23.42 -14.20 -0.90
N THR A 393 22.18 -13.73 -0.80
CA THR A 393 21.18 -14.35 0.08
C THR A 393 19.90 -14.67 -0.70
N ARG A 394 19.33 -15.82 -0.40
CA ARG A 394 18.12 -16.33 -1.07
C ARG A 394 17.19 -16.91 -0.01
N GLN A 395 15.90 -16.60 -0.12
CA GLN A 395 14.87 -17.23 0.72
C GLN A 395 13.68 -17.69 -0.12
N ARG A 396 13.02 -18.73 0.36
CA ARG A 396 11.76 -19.25 -0.19
C ARG A 396 10.81 -19.46 0.98
N LYS A 397 9.77 -18.67 1.06
CA LYS A 397 8.79 -18.71 2.13
C LYS A 397 7.38 -18.81 1.59
N LEU A 398 6.52 -19.47 2.32
CA LEU A 398 5.12 -19.58 2.02
C LEU A 398 4.34 -18.81 3.08
N PHE A 399 3.47 -17.93 2.61
CA PHE A 399 2.49 -17.20 3.41
C PHE A 399 1.12 -17.44 2.77
N ALA A 400 0.31 -18.28 3.39
CA ALA A 400 -0.99 -18.64 2.85
C ALA A 400 -2.10 -18.14 3.79
N PRO A 401 -2.96 -17.22 3.34
CA PRO A 401 -4.09 -16.77 4.13
C PRO A 401 -5.10 -17.91 4.29
N PHE A 402 -5.60 -18.12 5.50
CA PHE A 402 -6.54 -19.18 5.78
C PHE A 402 -7.85 -18.97 4.99
N GLY A 403 -8.30 -20.02 4.31
CA GLY A 403 -9.56 -19.99 3.55
C GLY A 403 -9.51 -19.25 2.21
N ILE A 404 -8.32 -18.82 1.76
CA ILE A 404 -8.14 -18.10 0.49
C ILE A 404 -7.02 -18.78 -0.31
N SER A 405 -7.27 -19.02 -1.59
CA SER A 405 -6.36 -19.69 -2.52
C SER A 405 -5.68 -18.69 -3.43
N PHE A 406 -4.42 -18.95 -3.79
CA PHE A 406 -3.72 -18.26 -4.87
C PHE A 406 -3.93 -19.02 -6.19
N THR A 407 -4.50 -18.37 -7.22
CA THR A 407 -4.94 -19.04 -8.46
C THR A 407 -3.97 -18.94 -9.63
N LYS A 408 -2.94 -18.09 -9.54
CA LYS A 408 -2.00 -17.77 -10.63
C LYS A 408 -2.66 -17.17 -11.89
N ALA A 409 -3.88 -16.69 -11.81
CA ALA A 409 -4.64 -16.26 -13.00
C ALA A 409 -3.95 -15.16 -13.82
N SER A 410 -3.18 -14.29 -13.15
CA SER A 410 -2.48 -13.15 -13.75
C SER A 410 -1.00 -13.09 -13.35
N MET A 411 -0.35 -14.23 -13.19
CA MET A 411 1.06 -14.33 -12.82
C MET A 411 1.92 -14.64 -14.04
N SER A 412 2.94 -13.81 -14.31
CA SER A 412 3.82 -13.96 -15.48
C SER A 412 5.11 -14.74 -15.19
N SER A 413 5.51 -14.89 -13.93
CA SER A 413 6.75 -15.55 -13.52
C SER A 413 6.50 -16.77 -12.64
N LEU A 414 7.52 -17.62 -12.44
CA LEU A 414 7.41 -18.81 -11.59
C LEU A 414 7.26 -18.49 -10.10
N SER A 415 7.72 -17.34 -9.64
CA SER A 415 7.52 -16.84 -8.29
C SER A 415 6.75 -15.53 -8.34
N PRO A 416 5.70 -15.32 -7.53
CA PRO A 416 4.90 -14.11 -7.60
C PRO A 416 5.73 -12.89 -7.23
N THR A 417 5.58 -11.82 -8.01
CA THR A 417 6.10 -10.48 -7.69
C THR A 417 5.20 -9.81 -6.66
N ASP A 418 5.65 -8.68 -6.11
CA ASP A 418 4.83 -7.90 -5.18
C ASP A 418 3.54 -7.37 -5.84
N ASN A 419 3.59 -7.06 -7.14
CA ASN A 419 2.41 -6.68 -7.91
C ASN A 419 1.45 -7.86 -8.14
N ASP A 420 1.97 -9.07 -8.37
CA ASP A 420 1.13 -10.27 -8.49
C ASP A 420 0.41 -10.57 -7.17
N LEU A 421 1.08 -10.35 -6.02
CA LEU A 421 0.48 -10.53 -4.70
C LEU A 421 -0.60 -9.49 -4.39
N LYS A 422 -0.45 -8.25 -4.86
CA LYS A 422 -1.45 -7.17 -4.72
C LYS A 422 -2.63 -7.32 -5.67
N ASN A 423 -2.48 -8.11 -6.73
CA ASN A 423 -3.52 -8.25 -7.75
C ASN A 423 -4.63 -9.20 -7.28
N GLY A 424 -5.84 -8.66 -7.08
CA GLY A 424 -7.00 -9.42 -6.64
C GLY A 424 -7.42 -10.56 -7.57
N ALA A 425 -7.10 -10.49 -8.87
CA ALA A 425 -7.39 -11.56 -9.84
C ALA A 425 -6.63 -12.86 -9.55
N ASN A 426 -5.53 -12.80 -8.79
CA ASN A 426 -4.74 -13.96 -8.38
C ASN A 426 -5.26 -14.64 -7.10
N TRP A 427 -6.30 -14.11 -6.48
CA TRP A 427 -6.86 -14.61 -5.24
C TRP A 427 -8.32 -15.03 -5.40
N GLU A 428 -8.70 -16.11 -4.75
CA GLU A 428 -10.06 -16.64 -4.74
C GLU A 428 -10.33 -17.31 -3.40
N LEU A 429 -11.57 -17.24 -2.91
CA LEU A 429 -11.99 -18.04 -1.78
C LEU A 429 -11.80 -19.53 -2.06
N VAL A 430 -11.43 -20.27 -1.04
CA VAL A 430 -11.32 -21.73 -1.12
C VAL A 430 -12.66 -22.32 -1.56
N ASN A 431 -12.61 -23.22 -2.55
CA ASN A 431 -13.78 -23.84 -3.15
C ASN A 431 -13.59 -25.36 -3.37
N ASP A 432 -14.64 -26.04 -3.79
CA ASP A 432 -14.68 -27.48 -4.01
C ASP A 432 -14.11 -27.94 -5.38
N GLY A 433 -13.71 -26.98 -6.23
CA GLY A 433 -13.18 -27.27 -7.56
C GLY A 433 -14.22 -27.73 -8.60
N ALA A 434 -15.50 -27.73 -8.27
CA ALA A 434 -16.58 -28.09 -9.19
C ALA A 434 -16.83 -26.99 -10.23
N ILE A 435 -17.52 -27.31 -11.33
CA ILE A 435 -17.91 -26.34 -12.36
C ILE A 435 -18.80 -25.25 -11.72
N SER A 436 -19.77 -25.67 -10.89
CA SER A 436 -20.54 -24.77 -10.04
C SER A 436 -19.88 -24.75 -8.67
N LYS A 437 -18.94 -23.82 -8.46
CA LYS A 437 -18.11 -23.74 -7.27
C LYS A 437 -18.95 -23.51 -6.00
N SER A 438 -18.71 -24.33 -4.99
CA SER A 438 -19.15 -24.10 -3.62
C SER A 438 -17.97 -23.55 -2.81
N TYR A 439 -18.16 -22.39 -2.20
CA TYR A 439 -17.11 -21.68 -1.48
C TYR A 439 -17.20 -21.91 0.03
N ILE A 440 -16.04 -21.78 0.71
CA ILE A 440 -16.01 -21.78 2.16
C ILE A 440 -16.82 -20.58 2.70
N ASN A 441 -17.49 -20.76 3.84
CA ASN A 441 -18.22 -19.65 4.46
C ASN A 441 -17.22 -18.56 4.92
N HIS A 442 -17.44 -17.34 4.45
CA HIS A 442 -16.57 -16.20 4.77
C HIS A 442 -16.38 -15.98 6.27
N LYS A 443 -17.37 -16.29 7.11
CA LYS A 443 -17.30 -16.16 8.59
C LYS A 443 -16.21 -17.01 9.24
N ALA A 444 -15.68 -18.03 8.54
CA ALA A 444 -14.57 -18.85 9.03
C ALA A 444 -13.20 -18.17 8.87
N ILE A 445 -13.12 -17.08 8.11
CA ILE A 445 -11.84 -16.42 7.77
C ILE A 445 -11.56 -15.31 8.77
N PRO A 446 -10.50 -15.42 9.59
CA PRO A 446 -10.20 -14.47 10.66
C PRO A 446 -9.39 -13.26 10.16
N ILE A 447 -9.82 -12.64 9.07
CA ILE A 447 -9.15 -11.49 8.44
C ILE A 447 -10.20 -10.43 8.13
N ALA A 448 -10.07 -9.23 8.71
CA ALA A 448 -10.94 -8.09 8.43
C ALA A 448 -10.12 -6.81 8.29
N ARG A 449 -10.69 -5.78 7.66
CA ARG A 449 -10.06 -4.45 7.58
C ARG A 449 -11.04 -3.34 7.89
N ILE A 450 -10.50 -2.26 8.44
CA ILE A 450 -11.20 -0.99 8.66
C ILE A 450 -10.46 0.07 7.86
N ILE A 451 -11.19 0.91 7.15
CA ILE A 451 -10.67 2.07 6.43
C ILE A 451 -11.23 3.32 7.10
N SER A 452 -10.34 4.17 7.61
CA SER A 452 -10.67 5.38 8.36
C SER A 452 -9.83 6.56 7.93
N ARG A 453 -10.13 7.75 8.43
CA ARG A 453 -9.33 8.96 8.19
C ARG A 453 -8.37 9.30 9.35
N GLY A 454 -8.08 8.34 10.16
CA GLY A 454 -7.22 8.49 11.33
C GLY A 454 -7.95 8.62 12.64
#